data_e4fa7e956a4fd20d59660f834668d8f9
#
_entry.id   e4fa7e956a4fd20d59660f834668d8f9
#
_cell.length_a   1.000
_cell.length_b   1.000
_cell.length_c   1.000
_cell.angle_alpha   90.00
_cell.angle_beta   90.00
_cell.angle_gamma   90.00
#
_symmetry.space_group_name_H-M   'P 1'
#
loop_
_entity.id
_entity.type
_entity.pdbx_description
1 polymer ?
#
loop_
_entity_poly.entity_id
_entity_poly.type
_entity_poly.pdbx_seq_one_letter_code
_entity_poly.pdbx_strand_id
1 'polypeptide(L)'
;MTGVQTCALPIYYIRDLARTQIGEKVYRDWMPFIGTLFLFVFVSNWGGALIPWRLIKLPSGELGAPTADINTTIALALLVSLSYFYAGLSNKGWRYFEYYVHPTPIMLPFKILEDFTKPLSLSFRLFGNILADELVVGVLVFLVPLILPIPVMFLGLFTSAIQALIFATLAAYYIGEAVEEHH
;
A
#
# COMPACT_ATOMS: atom_id res chain seq x y z
N MET A 1 19.12 14.91 -21.83
CA MET A 1 17.74 14.45 -22.02
C MET A 1 17.35 13.24 -21.14
N THR A 2 18.22 12.70 -20.32
CA THR A 2 18.00 11.47 -19.53
C THR A 2 17.35 11.64 -18.17
N GLY A 3 17.40 12.83 -17.55
CA GLY A 3 16.84 13.02 -16.19
C GLY A 3 15.31 13.11 -16.12
N VAL A 4 14.67 13.62 -17.15
CA VAL A 4 13.20 13.75 -17.20
C VAL A 4 12.52 12.39 -17.44
N GLN A 5 13.17 11.50 -18.16
CA GLN A 5 12.67 10.15 -18.43
C GLN A 5 12.66 9.25 -17.19
N THR A 6 13.63 9.41 -16.29
CA THR A 6 13.74 8.57 -15.09
C THR A 6 12.66 8.89 -14.04
N CYS A 7 12.27 10.17 -13.91
CA CYS A 7 11.14 10.56 -13.05
C CYS A 7 9.77 10.27 -13.69
N ALA A 8 9.69 10.20 -15.01
CA ALA A 8 8.45 9.93 -15.71
C ALA A 8 8.07 8.43 -15.70
N LEU A 9 9.04 7.53 -15.64
CA LEU A 9 8.83 6.07 -15.63
C LEU A 9 7.85 5.60 -14.53
N PRO A 10 8.03 5.94 -13.25
CA PRO A 10 7.08 5.49 -12.22
C PRO A 10 5.69 6.12 -12.39
N ILE A 11 5.61 7.36 -12.92
CA ILE A 11 4.33 8.03 -13.17
C ILE A 11 3.59 7.37 -14.33
N TYR A 12 4.27 7.03 -15.42
CA TYR A 12 3.68 6.30 -16.52
C TYR A 12 3.25 4.90 -16.11
N TYR A 13 4.06 4.22 -15.29
CA TYR A 13 3.72 2.90 -14.79
C TYR A 13 2.46 2.93 -13.91
N ILE A 14 2.36 3.87 -12.97
CA ILE A 14 1.17 4.03 -12.11
C ILE A 14 -0.06 4.42 -12.93
N ARG A 15 0.10 5.24 -13.97
CA ARG A 15 -0.99 5.60 -14.88
C ARG A 15 -1.50 4.38 -15.64
N ASP A 16 -0.60 3.57 -16.17
CA ASP A 16 -0.94 2.36 -16.91
C ASP A 16 -1.61 1.32 -16.00
N LEU A 17 -1.08 1.17 -14.79
CA LEU A 17 -1.63 0.35 -13.72
C LEU A 17 -3.06 0.80 -13.34
N ALA A 18 -3.28 2.08 -13.09
CA ALA A 18 -4.60 2.62 -12.76
C ALA A 18 -5.59 2.43 -13.92
N ARG A 19 -5.14 2.62 -15.16
CA ARG A 19 -5.95 2.39 -16.35
C ARG A 19 -6.37 0.92 -16.50
N THR A 20 -5.44 0.01 -16.24
CA THR A 20 -5.68 -1.43 -16.37
C THR A 20 -6.60 -1.96 -15.26
N GLN A 21 -6.46 -1.45 -14.02
CA GLN A 21 -7.20 -1.94 -12.86
C GLN A 21 -8.57 -1.27 -12.67
N ILE A 22 -8.69 0.02 -12.96
CA ILE A 22 -9.92 0.80 -12.71
C ILE A 22 -10.78 0.93 -13.98
N GLY A 23 -10.17 0.74 -15.16
CA GLY A 23 -10.82 0.94 -16.45
C GLY A 23 -10.69 2.36 -17.01
N GLU A 24 -10.83 2.48 -18.33
CA GLU A 24 -10.54 3.71 -19.07
C GLU A 24 -11.42 4.93 -18.72
N LYS A 25 -12.63 4.70 -18.21
CA LYS A 25 -13.60 5.76 -17.95
C LYS A 25 -13.33 6.53 -16.67
N VAL A 26 -12.87 5.86 -15.63
CA VAL A 26 -12.83 6.38 -14.24
C VAL A 26 -11.41 6.55 -13.71
N TYR A 27 -10.39 5.95 -14.36
CA TYR A 27 -9.02 5.96 -13.87
C TYR A 27 -8.44 7.37 -13.66
N ARG A 28 -8.90 8.37 -14.44
CA ARG A 28 -8.36 9.74 -14.38
C ARG A 28 -8.64 10.42 -13.04
N ASP A 29 -9.80 10.15 -12.47
CA ASP A 29 -10.21 10.74 -11.18
C ASP A 29 -9.47 10.12 -10.01
N TRP A 30 -9.14 8.83 -10.13
CA TRP A 30 -8.46 8.08 -9.08
C TRP A 30 -6.93 8.03 -9.21
N MET A 31 -6.39 8.41 -10.36
CA MET A 31 -4.94 8.43 -10.60
C MET A 31 -4.17 9.29 -9.60
N PRO A 32 -4.60 10.52 -9.23
CA PRO A 32 -3.89 11.32 -8.23
C PRO A 32 -3.87 10.65 -6.86
N PHE A 33 -4.97 10.01 -6.47
CA PHE A 33 -5.07 9.29 -5.21
C PHE A 33 -4.10 8.10 -5.15
N ILE A 34 -4.10 7.25 -6.17
CA ILE A 34 -3.20 6.09 -6.25
C ILE A 34 -1.74 6.53 -6.33
N GLY A 35 -1.46 7.58 -7.08
CA GLY A 35 -0.11 8.15 -7.20
C GLY A 35 0.40 8.73 -5.87
N THR A 36 -0.44 9.43 -5.12
CA THR A 36 -0.06 9.95 -3.79
C THR A 36 0.12 8.83 -2.77
N LEU A 37 -0.72 7.81 -2.79
CA LEU A 37 -0.56 6.61 -1.96
C LEU A 37 0.76 5.90 -2.25
N PHE A 38 1.07 5.67 -3.52
CA PHE A 38 2.32 5.06 -3.94
C PHE A 38 3.53 5.86 -3.43
N LEU A 39 3.56 7.17 -3.71
CA LEU A 39 4.65 8.04 -3.30
C LEU A 39 4.80 8.10 -1.78
N PHE A 40 3.70 8.20 -1.05
CA PHE A 40 3.73 8.23 0.40
C PHE A 40 4.32 6.94 0.98
N VAL A 41 3.82 5.78 0.55
CA VAL A 41 4.32 4.48 1.02
C VAL A 41 5.77 4.27 0.60
N PHE A 42 6.11 4.63 -0.64
CA PHE A 42 7.46 4.50 -1.17
C PHE A 42 8.47 5.33 -0.36
N VAL A 43 8.18 6.61 -0.15
CA VAL A 43 9.06 7.52 0.62
C VAL A 43 9.16 7.10 2.07
N SER A 44 8.05 6.69 2.69
CA SER A 44 8.03 6.21 4.07
C SER A 44 8.86 4.93 4.25
N ASN A 45 8.72 3.98 3.34
CA ASN A 45 9.46 2.73 3.36
C ASN A 45 10.96 2.96 3.12
N TRP A 46 11.31 3.79 2.14
CA TRP A 46 12.70 4.12 1.85
C TRP A 46 13.34 4.92 2.98
N GLY A 47 12.60 5.86 3.58
CA GLY A 47 13.04 6.58 4.77
C GLY A 47 13.37 5.60 5.92
N GLY A 48 12.56 4.55 6.09
CA GLY A 48 12.81 3.49 7.07
C GLY A 48 14.05 2.65 6.78
N ALA A 49 14.23 2.29 5.51
CA ALA A 49 15.34 1.41 5.10
C ALA A 49 16.69 2.13 4.99
N LEU A 50 16.70 3.42 4.60
CA LEU A 50 17.94 4.21 4.43
C LEU A 50 18.51 4.75 5.73
N ILE A 51 17.62 5.11 6.68
CA ILE A 51 18.04 5.74 7.92
C ILE A 51 18.04 4.65 9.01
N PRO A 52 19.21 4.34 9.60
CA PRO A 52 19.29 3.41 10.72
C PRO A 52 18.75 4.09 11.99
N TRP A 53 17.44 4.24 12.06
CA TRP A 53 16.73 4.95 13.13
C TRP A 53 17.10 4.44 14.53
N ARG A 54 17.40 3.15 14.68
CA ARG A 54 17.80 2.53 15.94
C ARG A 54 19.14 3.01 16.49
N LEU A 55 19.96 3.65 15.66
CA LEU A 55 21.22 4.27 16.11
C LEU A 55 20.99 5.68 16.68
N ILE A 56 19.86 6.30 16.37
CA ILE A 56 19.49 7.64 16.81
C ILE A 56 18.60 7.52 18.06
N LYS A 57 19.20 7.54 19.23
CA LYS A 57 18.47 7.56 20.50
C LYS A 57 18.02 9.00 20.79
N LEU A 58 16.72 9.25 20.76
CA LEU A 58 16.15 10.48 21.28
C LEU A 58 15.73 10.32 22.75
N PRO A 59 15.75 11.41 23.54
CA PRO A 59 15.30 11.38 24.94
C PRO A 59 13.82 10.99 25.12
N SER A 60 13.03 11.09 24.06
CA SER A 60 11.58 10.85 24.03
C SER A 60 11.14 9.54 23.39
N GLY A 61 12.07 8.65 22.99
CA GLY A 61 11.74 7.36 22.38
C GLY A 61 12.62 7.03 21.15
N GLU A 62 12.42 5.85 20.63
CA GLU A 62 13.09 5.41 19.39
C GLU A 62 12.31 5.93 18.17
N LEU A 63 12.99 6.58 17.25
CA LEU A 63 12.43 6.90 15.95
C LEU A 63 12.39 5.63 15.10
N GLY A 64 11.24 5.34 14.50
CA GLY A 64 11.05 4.27 13.53
C GLY A 64 10.48 4.80 12.21
N ALA A 65 10.50 3.98 11.17
CA ALA A 65 9.79 4.32 9.95
C ALA A 65 8.29 4.51 10.23
N PRO A 66 7.62 5.49 9.61
CA PRO A 66 6.17 5.67 9.80
C PRO A 66 5.36 4.41 9.48
N THR A 67 5.83 3.61 8.53
CA THR A 67 5.21 2.36 8.09
C THR A 67 5.57 1.15 8.98
N ALA A 68 6.51 1.28 9.91
CA ALA A 68 6.79 0.33 10.96
C ALA A 68 5.79 0.44 12.13
N ASP A 69 4.99 1.49 12.18
CA ASP A 69 3.90 1.63 13.14
C ASP A 69 2.60 1.05 12.58
N ILE A 70 2.01 0.11 13.32
CA ILE A 70 0.77 -0.55 12.96
C ILE A 70 -0.41 0.45 12.84
N ASN A 71 -0.41 1.52 13.64
CA ASN A 71 -1.45 2.55 13.59
C ASN A 71 -1.43 3.27 12.24
N THR A 72 -0.25 3.59 11.72
CA THR A 72 -0.09 4.24 10.42
C THR A 72 -0.54 3.31 9.28
N THR A 73 -0.17 2.03 9.35
CA THR A 73 -0.55 1.07 8.30
C THR A 73 -2.04 0.75 8.34
N ILE A 74 -2.66 0.69 9.51
CA ILE A 74 -4.11 0.56 9.66
C ILE A 74 -4.81 1.81 9.12
N ALA A 75 -4.32 3.01 9.42
CA ALA A 75 -4.90 4.25 8.92
C ALA A 75 -4.86 4.31 7.38
N LEU A 76 -3.75 3.92 6.76
CA LEU A 76 -3.62 3.82 5.31
C LEU A 76 -4.57 2.78 4.71
N ALA A 77 -4.67 1.61 5.33
CA ALA A 77 -5.57 0.56 4.88
C ALA A 77 -7.05 0.97 4.99
N LEU A 78 -7.42 1.65 6.08
CA LEU A 78 -8.76 2.21 6.26
C LEU A 78 -9.05 3.32 5.23
N LEU A 79 -8.07 4.15 4.92
CA LEU A 79 -8.22 5.19 3.89
C LEU A 79 -8.49 4.57 2.52
N VAL A 80 -7.79 3.50 2.15
CA VAL A 80 -8.06 2.73 0.93
C VAL A 80 -9.44 2.10 0.99
N SER A 81 -9.83 1.52 2.13
CA SER A 81 -11.15 0.92 2.32
C SER A 81 -12.28 1.95 2.15
N LEU A 82 -12.17 3.10 2.79
CA LEU A 82 -13.14 4.20 2.62
C LEU A 82 -13.21 4.68 1.18
N SER A 83 -12.07 4.73 0.50
CA SER A 83 -12.00 5.19 -0.89
C SER A 83 -12.71 4.23 -1.85
N TYR A 84 -12.56 2.91 -1.67
CA TYR A 84 -13.28 1.97 -2.54
C TYR A 84 -14.78 1.93 -2.23
N PHE A 85 -15.21 2.06 -0.97
CA PHE A 85 -16.63 2.22 -0.64
C PHE A 85 -17.21 3.50 -1.25
N TYR A 86 -16.46 4.61 -1.17
CA TYR A 86 -16.86 5.86 -1.80
C TYR A 86 -16.97 5.71 -3.32
N ALA A 87 -16.00 5.06 -3.96
CA ALA A 87 -16.00 4.81 -5.41
C ALA A 87 -17.22 3.96 -5.82
N GLY A 88 -17.52 2.90 -5.08
CA GLY A 88 -18.68 2.05 -5.33
C GLY A 88 -20.01 2.81 -5.17
N LEU A 89 -20.13 3.58 -4.10
CA LEU A 89 -21.34 4.33 -3.81
C LEU A 89 -21.55 5.49 -4.79
N SER A 90 -20.48 6.18 -5.20
CA SER A 90 -20.52 7.28 -6.16
C SER A 90 -20.94 6.82 -7.57
N ASN A 91 -20.50 5.63 -7.99
CA ASN A 91 -20.81 5.11 -9.33
C ASN A 91 -22.12 4.35 -9.40
N LYS A 92 -22.46 3.56 -8.39
CA LYS A 92 -23.65 2.67 -8.38
C LYS A 92 -24.80 3.19 -7.50
N GLY A 93 -24.55 4.20 -6.64
CA GLY A 93 -25.55 4.71 -5.71
C GLY A 93 -26.10 3.61 -4.79
N TRP A 94 -27.41 3.63 -4.54
CA TRP A 94 -28.08 2.62 -3.70
C TRP A 94 -28.04 1.19 -4.27
N ARG A 95 -27.84 1.04 -5.58
CA ARG A 95 -27.67 -0.28 -6.23
C ARG A 95 -26.39 -0.99 -5.81
N TYR A 96 -25.43 -0.29 -5.21
CA TYR A 96 -24.23 -0.90 -4.65
C TYR A 96 -24.59 -1.94 -3.56
N PHE A 97 -25.66 -1.73 -2.81
CA PHE A 97 -26.12 -2.69 -1.81
C PHE A 97 -26.77 -3.94 -2.43
N GLU A 98 -27.33 -3.87 -3.64
CA GLU A 98 -27.81 -5.04 -4.36
C GLU A 98 -26.68 -6.04 -4.65
N TYR A 99 -25.46 -5.54 -4.85
CA TYR A 99 -24.26 -6.37 -5.04
C TYR A 99 -24.01 -7.33 -3.87
N TYR A 100 -24.35 -6.95 -2.65
CA TYR A 100 -24.21 -7.80 -1.46
C TYR A 100 -25.27 -8.90 -1.36
N VAL A 101 -26.44 -8.70 -1.96
CA VAL A 101 -27.58 -9.60 -1.88
C VAL A 101 -27.66 -10.54 -3.09
N HIS A 102 -27.18 -10.10 -4.25
CA HIS A 102 -27.12 -10.93 -5.47
C HIS A 102 -25.80 -11.72 -5.59
N PRO A 103 -25.83 -12.97 -6.12
CA PRO A 103 -26.96 -13.78 -6.62
C PRO A 103 -27.76 -14.50 -5.54
N THR A 104 -27.23 -14.69 -4.32
CA THR A 104 -27.91 -15.38 -3.23
C THR A 104 -27.59 -14.71 -1.89
N PRO A 105 -28.59 -14.55 -0.99
CA PRO A 105 -28.40 -13.95 0.33
C PRO A 105 -27.41 -14.72 1.22
N ILE A 106 -27.11 -15.98 0.90
CA ILE A 106 -26.08 -16.79 1.57
C ILE A 106 -24.67 -16.26 1.35
N MET A 107 -24.42 -15.49 0.27
CA MET A 107 -23.11 -14.89 -0.02
C MET A 107 -22.84 -13.60 0.77
N LEU A 108 -23.84 -13.00 1.37
CA LEU A 108 -23.71 -11.75 2.13
C LEU A 108 -22.65 -11.84 3.24
N PRO A 109 -22.60 -12.87 4.11
CA PRO A 109 -21.59 -12.94 5.15
C PRO A 109 -20.17 -13.10 4.58
N PHE A 110 -20.01 -13.77 3.44
CA PHE A 110 -18.72 -13.92 2.78
C PHE A 110 -18.22 -12.60 2.20
N LYS A 111 -19.08 -11.81 1.57
CA LYS A 111 -18.72 -10.49 1.02
C LYS A 111 -18.36 -9.50 2.13
N ILE A 112 -19.10 -9.49 3.23
CA ILE A 112 -18.77 -8.66 4.40
C ILE A 112 -17.41 -9.08 4.98
N LEU A 113 -17.16 -10.37 5.10
CA LEU A 113 -15.87 -10.89 5.57
C LEU A 113 -14.74 -10.50 4.64
N GLU A 114 -14.95 -10.58 3.34
CA GLU A 114 -14.00 -10.17 2.30
C GLU A 114 -13.64 -8.68 2.42
N ASP A 115 -14.64 -7.81 2.54
CA ASP A 115 -14.44 -6.37 2.70
C ASP A 115 -13.68 -5.99 3.98
N PHE A 116 -13.84 -6.78 5.03
CA PHE A 116 -13.07 -6.62 6.26
C PHE A 116 -11.63 -7.16 6.11
N THR A 117 -11.47 -8.25 5.39
CA THR A 117 -10.17 -8.92 5.21
C THR A 117 -9.25 -8.13 4.26
N LYS A 118 -9.81 -7.43 3.27
CA LYS A 118 -9.03 -6.59 2.32
C LYS A 118 -8.13 -5.57 3.04
N PRO A 119 -8.66 -4.64 3.85
CA PRO A 119 -7.83 -3.67 4.57
C PRO A 119 -6.92 -4.32 5.61
N LEU A 120 -7.39 -5.37 6.28
CA LEU A 120 -6.59 -6.09 7.25
C LEU A 120 -5.34 -6.70 6.62
N SER A 121 -5.51 -7.41 5.50
CA SER A 121 -4.41 -8.02 4.74
C SER A 121 -3.42 -6.97 4.23
N LEU A 122 -3.94 -5.84 3.74
CA LEU A 122 -3.13 -4.73 3.23
C LEU A 122 -2.27 -4.10 4.33
N SER A 123 -2.85 -3.86 5.50
CA SER A 123 -2.17 -3.31 6.68
C SER A 123 -1.08 -4.25 7.19
N PHE A 124 -1.41 -5.54 7.41
CA PHE A 124 -0.44 -6.50 7.91
C PHE A 124 0.71 -6.76 6.94
N ARG A 125 0.45 -6.75 5.66
CA ARG A 125 1.50 -6.90 4.64
C ARG A 125 2.49 -5.74 4.69
N LEU A 126 1.99 -4.51 4.77
CA LEU A 126 2.85 -3.32 4.82
C LEU A 126 3.64 -3.29 6.13
N PHE A 127 2.96 -3.41 7.26
CA PHE A 127 3.56 -3.42 8.59
C PHE A 127 4.57 -4.56 8.75
N GLY A 128 4.17 -5.80 8.43
CA GLY A 128 4.99 -6.99 8.63
C GLY A 128 6.28 -6.98 7.82
N ASN A 129 6.23 -6.49 6.57
CA ASN A 129 7.42 -6.41 5.72
C ASN A 129 8.44 -5.42 6.29
N ILE A 130 7.99 -4.21 6.64
CA ILE A 130 8.89 -3.17 7.18
C ILE A 130 9.41 -3.54 8.57
N LEU A 131 8.55 -4.08 9.44
CA LEU A 131 8.97 -4.54 10.77
C LEU A 131 10.00 -5.67 10.67
N ALA A 132 9.80 -6.62 9.75
CA ALA A 132 10.74 -7.72 9.53
C ALA A 132 12.12 -7.20 9.08
N ASP A 133 12.15 -6.28 8.13
CA ASP A 133 13.38 -5.64 7.64
C ASP A 133 14.11 -4.92 8.79
N GLU A 134 13.41 -4.14 9.60
CA GLU A 134 14.00 -3.43 10.74
C GLU A 134 14.54 -4.37 11.81
N LEU A 135 13.81 -5.46 12.12
CA LEU A 135 14.24 -6.44 13.11
C LEU A 135 15.48 -7.19 12.65
N VAL A 136 15.49 -7.65 11.39
CA VAL A 136 16.63 -8.39 10.82
C VAL A 136 17.87 -7.51 10.80
N VAL A 137 17.78 -6.29 10.31
CA VAL A 137 18.89 -5.33 10.30
C VAL A 137 19.36 -5.05 11.73
N GLY A 138 18.43 -4.85 12.68
CA GLY A 138 18.76 -4.61 14.08
C GLY A 138 19.54 -5.75 14.72
N VAL A 139 19.14 -6.99 14.49
CA VAL A 139 19.85 -8.18 15.00
C VAL A 139 21.23 -8.31 14.34
N LEU A 140 21.33 -8.10 13.04
CA LEU A 140 22.60 -8.20 12.32
C LEU A 140 23.62 -7.12 12.73
N VAL A 141 23.16 -5.91 12.99
CA VAL A 141 24.01 -4.82 13.52
C VAL A 141 24.58 -5.20 14.89
N PHE A 142 23.81 -5.95 15.70
CA PHE A 142 24.27 -6.40 17.01
C PHE A 142 25.29 -7.56 16.92
N LEU A 143 25.13 -8.46 15.94
CA LEU A 143 26.04 -9.61 15.77
C LEU A 143 27.34 -9.21 15.05
N VAL A 144 27.25 -8.54 13.91
CA VAL A 144 28.39 -8.16 13.05
C VAL A 144 28.12 -6.77 12.47
N PRO A 145 28.59 -5.71 13.13
CA PRO A 145 28.08 -4.35 12.94
C PRO A 145 28.33 -3.71 11.57
N LEU A 146 29.24 -4.24 10.75
CA LEU A 146 29.60 -3.52 9.50
C LEU A 146 29.31 -4.29 8.21
N ILE A 147 29.59 -5.58 8.15
CA ILE A 147 29.64 -6.33 6.88
C ILE A 147 28.28 -6.95 6.53
N LEU A 148 27.58 -7.56 7.51
CA LEU A 148 26.32 -8.25 7.27
C LEU A 148 25.10 -7.33 7.07
N PRO A 149 24.95 -6.20 7.79
CA PRO A 149 23.76 -5.35 7.61
C PRO A 149 23.66 -4.68 6.24
N ILE A 150 24.78 -4.32 5.61
CA ILE A 150 24.78 -3.55 4.36
C ILE A 150 24.05 -4.27 3.21
N PRO A 151 24.37 -5.54 2.89
CA PRO A 151 23.63 -6.24 1.82
C PRO A 151 22.16 -6.47 2.17
N VAL A 152 21.81 -6.66 3.45
CA VAL A 152 20.43 -6.84 3.88
C VAL A 152 19.66 -5.52 3.79
N MET A 153 20.25 -4.39 4.17
CA MET A 153 19.64 -3.05 3.96
C MET A 153 19.40 -2.76 2.48
N PHE A 154 20.33 -3.17 1.61
CA PHE A 154 20.15 -3.01 0.17
C PHE A 154 19.00 -3.88 -0.35
N LEU A 155 18.88 -5.11 0.13
CA LEU A 155 17.75 -5.98 -0.17
C LEU A 155 16.44 -5.39 0.37
N GLY A 156 16.44 -4.84 1.57
CA GLY A 156 15.29 -4.15 2.18
C GLY A 156 14.81 -2.94 1.35
N LEU A 157 15.73 -2.15 0.77
CA LEU A 157 15.36 -1.07 -0.15
C LEU A 157 14.61 -1.59 -1.38
N PHE A 158 15.05 -2.70 -1.93
CA PHE A 158 14.42 -3.31 -3.09
C PHE A 158 13.03 -3.88 -2.76
N THR A 159 12.91 -4.62 -1.66
CA THR A 159 11.63 -5.17 -1.19
C THR A 159 10.65 -4.07 -0.81
N SER A 160 11.13 -2.98 -0.22
CA SER A 160 10.32 -1.80 0.11
C SER A 160 9.75 -1.09 -1.10
N ALA A 161 10.53 -0.99 -2.20
CA ALA A 161 10.04 -0.44 -3.46
C ALA A 161 8.94 -1.31 -4.06
N ILE A 162 9.15 -2.63 -4.11
CA ILE A 162 8.14 -3.59 -4.57
C ILE A 162 6.89 -3.52 -3.70
N GLN A 163 7.04 -3.41 -2.38
CA GLN A 163 5.92 -3.32 -1.46
C GLN A 163 5.04 -2.08 -1.69
N ALA A 164 5.65 -0.92 -1.94
CA ALA A 164 4.91 0.30 -2.28
C ALA A 164 4.11 0.11 -3.57
N LEU A 165 4.68 -0.58 -4.54
CA LEU A 165 4.04 -0.88 -5.81
C LEU A 165 2.87 -1.87 -5.64
N ILE A 166 3.05 -2.92 -4.86
CA ILE A 166 1.99 -3.88 -4.54
C ILE A 166 0.85 -3.19 -3.80
N PHE A 167 1.16 -2.30 -2.85
CA PHE A 167 0.15 -1.56 -2.10
C PHE A 167 -0.71 -0.70 -3.04
N ALA A 168 -0.09 0.06 -3.93
CA ALA A 168 -0.79 0.90 -4.90
C ALA A 168 -1.61 0.06 -5.90
N THR A 169 -1.07 -1.09 -6.34
CA THR A 169 -1.77 -2.01 -7.25
C THR A 169 -3.03 -2.59 -6.61
N LEU A 170 -2.93 -3.03 -5.35
CA LEU A 170 -4.09 -3.57 -4.63
C LEU A 170 -5.13 -2.49 -4.33
N ALA A 171 -4.71 -1.26 -3.99
CA ALA A 171 -5.62 -0.14 -3.83
C ALA A 171 -6.37 0.16 -5.14
N ALA A 172 -5.67 0.18 -6.28
CA ALA A 172 -6.27 0.36 -7.59
C ALA A 172 -7.23 -0.79 -7.95
N TYR A 173 -6.83 -2.03 -7.66
CA TYR A 173 -7.67 -3.21 -7.89
C TYR A 173 -8.98 -3.16 -7.08
N TYR A 174 -8.93 -2.83 -5.80
CA TYR A 174 -10.14 -2.74 -4.96
C TYR A 174 -11.08 -1.62 -5.43
N ILE A 175 -10.54 -0.48 -5.84
CA ILE A 175 -11.33 0.61 -6.42
C ILE A 175 -11.95 0.15 -7.76
N GLY A 176 -11.18 -0.52 -8.60
CA GLY A 176 -11.65 -1.07 -9.87
C GLY A 176 -12.81 -2.05 -9.68
N GLU A 177 -12.67 -2.99 -8.75
CA GLU A 177 -13.71 -3.96 -8.41
C GLU A 177 -15.02 -3.29 -7.93
N ALA A 178 -14.89 -2.21 -7.14
CA ALA A 178 -16.05 -1.46 -6.67
C ALA A 178 -16.77 -0.68 -7.79
N VAL A 179 -16.00 -0.24 -8.79
CA VAL A 179 -16.51 0.55 -9.93
C VAL A 179 -17.02 -0.33 -11.08
N GLU A 180 -16.44 -1.54 -11.24
CA GLU A 180 -16.77 -2.45 -12.32
C GLU A 180 -18.25 -2.88 -12.30
N GLU A 181 -18.93 -2.66 -13.40
CA GLU A 181 -20.30 -3.16 -13.58
C GLU A 181 -20.22 -4.65 -13.92
N HIS A 182 -20.65 -5.49 -12.99
CA HIS A 182 -20.95 -6.89 -13.33
C HIS A 182 -22.21 -6.91 -14.23
N HIS A 183 -21.99 -7.15 -15.49
CA HIS A 183 -23.03 -7.51 -16.44
C HIS A 183 -23.58 -8.90 -16.13
#